data_c52541bc8567b02f3ee5ee211a06bd82
#
_entry.id   c52541bc8567b02f3ee5ee211a06bd82
#
_cell.length_a   1.000
_cell.length_b   1.000
_cell.length_c   1.000
_cell.angle_alpha   90.00
_cell.angle_beta   90.00
_cell.angle_gamma   90.00
#
_symmetry.space_group_name_H-M   'P 1'
#
loop_
_entity.id
_entity.type
_entity.pdbx_description
1 polymer ?
#
loop_
_entity_poly.entity_id
_entity_poly.type
_entity_poly.pdbx_seq_one_letter_code
_entity_poly.pdbx_strand_id
1 'polypeptide(L)'
;MRKAQCPWPDFFGGMDGGAIHHYLHYSQHGDRVFLGPFSGEPAFVAGLVGNYRALRERNKHPDCKARFYEKYLARVLQGHRPTLTHGDAQQKNIIVSENTSRPNGQGGRSFDVGLVDWENSGWFPDFWECLFFFFLHVTRLFSSEMKTGSGESRSLLKYGPLRWP
;
A
#
# COMPACT_ATOMS: atom_id res chain seq x y z
N MET A 1 -10.97 -11.46 3.18
CA MET A 1 -9.82 -11.25 2.29
C MET A 1 -8.81 -12.40 2.35
N ARG A 2 -8.16 -12.70 3.46
CA ARG A 2 -7.06 -13.71 3.55
C ARG A 2 -7.43 -15.17 3.21
N LYS A 3 -8.71 -15.50 3.12
CA LYS A 3 -9.21 -16.82 2.68
C LYS A 3 -9.42 -16.91 1.16
N ALA A 4 -9.41 -15.78 0.46
CA ALA A 4 -9.49 -15.79 -0.99
C ALA A 4 -8.19 -16.38 -1.57
N GLN A 5 -8.34 -17.24 -2.56
CA GLN A 5 -7.22 -17.86 -3.25
C GLN A 5 -7.00 -17.13 -4.57
N CYS A 6 -5.74 -16.80 -4.84
CA CYS A 6 -5.38 -16.24 -6.13
C CYS A 6 -5.66 -17.28 -7.23
N PRO A 7 -6.42 -16.92 -8.27
CA PRO A 7 -6.72 -17.87 -9.36
C PRO A 7 -5.52 -18.17 -10.24
N TRP A 8 -4.46 -17.37 -10.16
CA TRP A 8 -3.25 -17.53 -10.93
C TRP A 8 -2.08 -17.94 -10.01
N PRO A 9 -1.35 -19.00 -10.33
CA PRO A 9 -0.21 -19.40 -9.52
C PRO A 9 0.89 -18.34 -9.57
N ASP A 10 1.48 -18.06 -8.43
CA ASP A 10 2.65 -17.17 -8.26
C ASP A 10 2.49 -15.76 -8.91
N PHE A 11 1.28 -15.23 -8.85
CA PHE A 11 0.88 -13.98 -9.50
C PHE A 11 0.76 -12.84 -8.52
N PHE A 12 1.36 -11.69 -8.85
CA PHE A 12 1.18 -10.43 -8.15
C PHE A 12 0.72 -9.36 -9.15
N GLY A 13 -0.46 -8.80 -8.91
CA GLY A 13 -1.09 -7.89 -9.87
C GLY A 13 -2.47 -7.41 -9.42
N GLY A 14 -3.19 -6.76 -10.32
CA GLY A 14 -4.56 -6.32 -10.10
C GLY A 14 -5.54 -7.48 -9.90
N MET A 15 -6.71 -7.19 -9.34
CA MET A 15 -7.78 -8.19 -9.13
C MET A 15 -8.27 -8.83 -10.43
N ASP A 16 -8.16 -8.11 -11.52
CA ASP A 16 -8.57 -8.50 -12.89
C ASP A 16 -7.52 -9.32 -13.63
N GLY A 17 -6.38 -9.63 -13.00
CA GLY A 17 -5.23 -10.27 -13.65
C GLY A 17 -4.33 -9.29 -14.39
N GLY A 18 -4.61 -8.02 -14.33
CA GLY A 18 -3.87 -6.93 -14.95
C GLY A 18 -2.76 -6.34 -14.08
N ALA A 19 -2.38 -5.12 -14.44
CA ALA A 19 -1.38 -4.34 -13.72
C ALA A 19 -1.87 -3.91 -12.32
N ILE A 20 -0.93 -3.58 -11.45
CA ILE A 20 -1.21 -3.04 -10.11
C ILE A 20 -1.61 -1.56 -10.24
N HIS A 21 -2.73 -1.20 -9.63
CA HIS A 21 -3.21 0.17 -9.49
C HIS A 21 -2.95 0.71 -8.08
N HIS A 22 -1.72 0.64 -7.61
CA HIS A 22 -1.38 1.08 -6.26
C HIS A 22 -0.40 2.24 -6.30
N TYR A 23 -0.58 3.24 -5.42
CA TYR A 23 0.19 4.49 -5.46
C TYR A 23 1.71 4.30 -5.32
N LEU A 24 2.19 3.25 -4.64
CA LEU A 24 3.62 2.92 -4.59
C LEU A 24 4.18 2.44 -5.94
N HIS A 25 3.30 2.04 -6.86
CA HIS A 25 3.64 1.64 -8.21
C HIS A 25 3.22 2.69 -9.25
N TYR A 26 2.58 3.79 -8.80
CA TYR A 26 2.06 4.83 -9.69
C TYR A 26 3.03 6.02 -9.76
N SER A 27 3.45 6.35 -10.97
CA SER A 27 4.16 7.61 -11.22
C SER A 27 3.13 8.70 -11.53
N GLN A 28 3.09 9.77 -10.75
CA GLN A 28 2.20 10.92 -10.94
C GLN A 28 2.34 11.60 -12.32
N HIS A 29 3.32 11.22 -13.13
CA HIS A 29 3.65 11.84 -14.41
C HIS A 29 3.42 10.91 -15.60
N GLY A 30 2.66 9.83 -15.43
CA GLY A 30 2.30 8.93 -16.54
C GLY A 30 3.38 7.92 -16.95
N ASP A 31 4.54 7.95 -16.35
CA ASP A 31 5.60 6.97 -16.59
C ASP A 31 5.24 5.64 -15.93
N ARG A 32 4.50 4.80 -16.63
CA ARG A 32 4.08 3.46 -16.18
C ARG A 32 5.25 2.48 -16.30
N VAL A 33 6.28 2.63 -15.49
CA VAL A 33 7.53 1.89 -15.74
C VAL A 33 7.44 0.44 -15.25
N PHE A 34 6.82 0.17 -14.08
CA PHE A 34 6.79 -1.18 -13.49
C PHE A 34 5.48 -1.42 -12.73
N LEU A 35 4.40 -1.63 -13.46
CA LEU A 35 3.07 -1.88 -12.87
C LEU A 35 2.69 -3.35 -12.82
N GLY A 36 3.50 -4.24 -13.36
CA GLY A 36 3.16 -5.64 -13.51
C GLY A 36 2.17 -5.90 -14.65
N PRO A 37 1.43 -7.02 -14.64
CA PRO A 37 1.48 -8.03 -13.58
C PRO A 37 2.84 -8.72 -13.47
N PHE A 38 3.14 -9.24 -12.28
CA PHE A 38 4.42 -9.88 -12.00
C PHE A 38 4.23 -11.38 -11.80
N SER A 39 5.12 -12.17 -12.39
CA SER A 39 5.22 -13.61 -12.15
C SER A 39 6.29 -13.84 -11.08
N GLY A 40 5.83 -14.18 -9.89
CA GLY A 40 6.68 -14.42 -8.74
C GLY A 40 7.05 -13.17 -7.92
N GLU A 41 7.29 -13.40 -6.64
CA GLU A 41 7.68 -12.35 -5.70
C GLU A 41 8.99 -11.64 -6.10
N PRO A 42 10.02 -12.32 -6.65
CA PRO A 42 11.22 -11.63 -7.10
C PRO A 42 10.96 -10.58 -8.17
N ALA A 43 10.05 -10.87 -9.12
CA ALA A 43 9.67 -9.91 -10.16
C ALA A 43 8.90 -8.71 -9.58
N PHE A 44 8.01 -8.96 -8.61
CA PHE A 44 7.30 -7.91 -7.88
C PHE A 44 8.28 -6.98 -7.13
N VAL A 45 9.24 -7.55 -6.41
CA VAL A 45 10.27 -6.79 -5.68
C VAL A 45 11.16 -6.00 -6.63
N ALA A 46 11.54 -6.59 -7.77
CA ALA A 46 12.30 -5.89 -8.81
C ALA A 46 11.52 -4.70 -9.37
N GLY A 47 10.20 -4.86 -9.58
CA GLY A 47 9.30 -3.78 -9.98
C GLY A 47 9.27 -2.62 -8.99
N LEU A 48 9.16 -2.91 -7.68
CA LEU A 48 9.24 -1.90 -6.61
C LEU A 48 10.55 -1.12 -6.66
N VAL A 49 11.68 -1.82 -6.76
CA VAL A 49 13.00 -1.20 -6.83
C VAL A 49 13.15 -0.36 -8.09
N GLY A 50 12.64 -0.84 -9.23
CA GLY A 50 12.64 -0.12 -10.50
C GLY A 50 11.86 1.18 -10.42
N ASN A 51 10.64 1.17 -9.85
CA ASN A 51 9.84 2.37 -9.63
C ASN A 51 10.54 3.37 -8.72
N TYR A 52 11.14 2.89 -7.62
CA TYR A 52 11.89 3.73 -6.70
C TYR A 52 13.11 4.36 -7.38
N ARG A 53 13.86 3.59 -8.20
CA ARG A 53 14.99 4.09 -8.97
C ARG A 53 14.56 5.18 -9.96
N ALA A 54 13.52 4.94 -10.75
CA ALA A 54 12.99 5.92 -11.70
C ALA A 54 12.57 7.22 -11.01
N LEU A 55 11.95 7.14 -9.82
CA LEU A 55 11.61 8.32 -9.01
C LEU A 55 12.86 9.08 -8.57
N ARG A 56 13.93 8.38 -8.14
CA ARG A 56 15.19 9.00 -7.72
C ARG A 56 15.89 9.71 -8.87
N GLU A 57 15.99 9.05 -10.01
CA GLU A 57 16.61 9.59 -11.23
C GLU A 57 15.89 10.86 -11.69
N ARG A 58 14.56 10.84 -11.76
CA ARG A 58 13.77 12.00 -12.15
C ARG A 58 13.98 13.19 -11.21
N ASN A 59 14.07 12.94 -9.91
CA ASN A 59 14.30 13.98 -8.92
C ASN A 59 15.79 14.35 -8.77
N LYS A 60 16.66 13.84 -9.65
CA LYS A 60 18.10 14.06 -9.62
C LYS A 60 18.75 13.75 -8.26
N HIS A 61 18.22 12.74 -7.58
CA HIS A 61 18.76 12.28 -6.31
C HIS A 61 19.73 11.12 -6.51
N PRO A 62 20.73 10.94 -5.63
CA PRO A 62 21.66 9.81 -5.68
C PRO A 62 20.91 8.47 -5.63
N ASP A 63 21.38 7.47 -6.38
CA ASP A 63 20.77 6.16 -6.50
C ASP A 63 21.24 5.13 -5.45
N CYS A 64 22.08 5.54 -4.50
CA CYS A 64 22.69 4.64 -3.51
C CYS A 64 21.67 3.77 -2.76
N LYS A 65 20.50 4.34 -2.39
CA LYS A 65 19.42 3.56 -1.77
C LYS A 65 18.77 2.59 -2.74
N ALA A 66 18.60 2.96 -4.01
CA ALA A 66 18.03 2.06 -5.02
C ALA A 66 18.96 0.85 -5.23
N ARG A 67 20.28 1.07 -5.32
CA ARG A 67 21.27 -0.01 -5.39
C ARG A 67 21.30 -0.90 -4.15
N PHE A 68 21.12 -0.30 -2.96
CA PHE A 68 20.99 -1.07 -1.73
C PHE A 68 19.75 -1.96 -1.76
N TYR A 69 18.59 -1.41 -2.13
CA TYR A 69 17.35 -2.19 -2.23
C TYR A 69 17.45 -3.29 -3.29
N GLU A 70 18.01 -3.01 -4.45
CA GLU A 70 18.24 -4.00 -5.50
C GLU A 70 19.07 -5.19 -5.01
N LYS A 71 20.12 -4.92 -4.23
CA LYS A 71 21.03 -5.95 -3.71
C LYS A 71 20.41 -6.79 -2.60
N TYR A 72 19.60 -6.19 -1.74
CA TYR A 72 19.21 -6.83 -0.48
C TYR A 72 17.72 -7.12 -0.36
N LEU A 73 16.84 -6.33 -1.01
CA LEU A 73 15.41 -6.45 -0.77
C LEU A 73 14.85 -7.80 -1.19
N ALA A 74 15.26 -8.30 -2.36
CA ALA A 74 14.86 -9.62 -2.85
C ALA A 74 15.38 -10.80 -1.99
N ARG A 75 16.37 -10.56 -1.14
CA ARG A 75 16.87 -11.58 -0.20
C ARG A 75 16.10 -11.61 1.11
N VAL A 76 15.52 -10.47 1.49
CA VAL A 76 14.75 -10.31 2.72
C VAL A 76 13.28 -10.63 2.48
N LEU A 77 12.75 -10.22 1.34
CA LEU A 77 11.37 -10.47 0.94
C LEU A 77 11.32 -11.75 0.09
N GLN A 78 11.06 -12.87 0.75
CA GLN A 78 10.98 -14.18 0.11
C GLN A 78 9.91 -15.04 0.79
N GLY A 79 9.20 -15.82 -0.03
CA GLY A 79 8.26 -16.85 0.43
C GLY A 79 6.89 -16.32 0.83
N HIS A 80 6.56 -15.09 0.42
CA HIS A 80 5.24 -14.53 0.65
C HIS A 80 4.30 -14.90 -0.49
N ARG A 81 3.15 -15.43 -0.12
CA ARG A 81 2.14 -15.84 -1.08
C ARG A 81 1.31 -14.64 -1.57
N PRO A 82 0.79 -14.71 -2.82
CA PRO A 82 -0.19 -13.75 -3.29
C PRO A 82 -1.44 -13.79 -2.41
N THR A 83 -1.79 -12.65 -1.83
CA THR A 83 -2.92 -12.52 -0.92
C THR A 83 -3.79 -11.34 -1.37
N LEU A 84 -5.11 -11.55 -1.40
CA LEU A 84 -6.03 -10.47 -1.71
C LEU A 84 -5.90 -9.36 -0.67
N THR A 85 -5.54 -8.20 -1.14
CA THR A 85 -5.23 -7.01 -0.36
C THR A 85 -6.11 -5.86 -0.83
N HIS A 86 -6.66 -5.06 0.08
CA HIS A 86 -7.46 -3.90 -0.25
C HIS A 86 -6.61 -2.78 -0.88
N GLY A 87 -5.37 -2.64 -0.42
CA GLY A 87 -4.41 -1.67 -0.94
C GLY A 87 -4.57 -0.24 -0.41
N ASP A 88 -5.73 0.10 0.17
CA ASP A 88 -5.99 1.41 0.79
C ASP A 88 -6.90 1.28 2.03
N ALA A 89 -6.58 0.38 2.96
CA ALA A 89 -7.36 0.13 4.17
C ALA A 89 -7.21 1.28 5.20
N GLN A 90 -7.64 2.48 4.83
CA GLN A 90 -7.68 3.65 5.70
C GLN A 90 -9.03 3.79 6.39
N GLN A 91 -9.09 4.58 7.48
CA GLN A 91 -10.34 4.83 8.22
C GLN A 91 -11.48 5.36 7.34
N LYS A 92 -11.17 6.19 6.35
CA LYS A 92 -12.16 6.72 5.40
C LYS A 92 -12.88 5.62 4.59
N ASN A 93 -12.23 4.47 4.41
CA ASN A 93 -12.71 3.34 3.62
C ASN A 93 -13.31 2.23 4.50
N ILE A 94 -13.48 2.47 5.79
CA ILE A 94 -14.07 1.54 6.76
C ILE A 94 -15.43 2.08 7.20
N ILE A 95 -16.48 1.35 6.87
CA ILE A 95 -17.85 1.64 7.34
C ILE A 95 -18.14 0.74 8.52
N VAL A 96 -18.57 1.34 9.62
CA VAL A 96 -19.00 0.61 10.82
C VAL A 96 -20.46 0.93 11.08
N SER A 97 -21.31 -0.09 11.13
CA SER A 97 -22.73 0.04 11.46
C SER A 97 -23.08 -0.82 12.68
N GLU A 98 -23.90 -0.28 13.59
CA GLU A 98 -24.38 -1.06 14.72
C GLU A 98 -25.42 -2.08 14.24
N ASN A 99 -25.21 -3.34 14.56
CA ASN A 99 -26.14 -4.42 14.24
C ASN A 99 -27.10 -4.64 15.42
N THR A 100 -28.26 -4.01 15.34
CA THR A 100 -29.31 -4.12 16.38
C THR A 100 -30.01 -5.48 16.37
N SER A 101 -29.90 -6.25 15.29
CA SER A 101 -30.54 -7.55 15.14
C SER A 101 -29.75 -8.71 15.76
N ARG A 102 -28.50 -8.50 16.10
CA ARG A 102 -27.59 -9.50 16.69
C ARG A 102 -26.84 -8.91 17.88
N PRO A 103 -27.50 -8.78 19.07
CA PRO A 103 -26.73 -8.43 20.26
C PRO A 103 -25.66 -9.51 20.49
N ASN A 104 -24.47 -9.12 20.95
CA ASN A 104 -23.48 -10.11 21.33
C ASN A 104 -24.02 -10.93 22.51
N GLY A 105 -23.62 -12.20 22.66
CA GLY A 105 -24.12 -13.12 23.67
C GLY A 105 -23.96 -12.71 25.13
N GLN A 106 -23.39 -11.51 25.38
CA GLN A 106 -23.17 -10.86 26.69
C GLN A 106 -24.03 -9.60 26.86
N GLY A 107 -25.02 -9.34 25.98
CA GLY A 107 -25.88 -8.15 26.03
C GLY A 107 -25.21 -6.87 25.58
N GLY A 108 -24.02 -6.94 25.00
CA GLY A 108 -23.32 -5.79 24.43
C GLY A 108 -23.71 -5.50 22.98
N ARG A 109 -23.24 -4.36 22.48
CA ARG A 109 -23.44 -3.96 21.07
C ARG A 109 -22.64 -4.85 20.13
N SER A 110 -23.20 -5.18 18.98
CA SER A 110 -22.49 -5.78 17.87
C SER A 110 -22.39 -4.79 16.70
N PHE A 111 -21.33 -4.92 15.91
CA PHE A 111 -21.05 -4.01 14.79
C PHE A 111 -20.73 -4.83 13.55
N ASP A 112 -21.29 -4.42 12.43
CA ASP A 112 -20.87 -4.87 11.11
C ASP A 112 -19.81 -3.91 10.57
N VAL A 113 -18.75 -4.46 9.98
CA VAL A 113 -17.65 -3.72 9.41
C VAL A 113 -17.57 -4.02 7.93
N GLY A 114 -17.71 -2.99 7.10
CA GLY A 114 -17.55 -3.05 5.66
C GLY A 114 -16.31 -2.29 5.20
N LEU A 115 -15.70 -2.76 4.10
CA LEU A 115 -14.66 -2.04 3.38
C LEU A 115 -15.22 -1.56 2.05
N VAL A 116 -14.95 -0.30 1.73
CA VAL A 116 -15.34 0.34 0.46
C VAL A 116 -14.10 0.88 -0.26
N ASP A 117 -14.25 1.26 -1.54
CA ASP A 117 -13.16 1.84 -2.32
C ASP A 117 -12.02 0.83 -2.62
N TRP A 118 -12.37 -0.20 -3.38
CA TRP A 118 -11.48 -1.33 -3.74
C TRP A 118 -10.63 -1.06 -4.99
N GLU A 119 -10.54 0.16 -5.47
CA GLU A 119 -9.84 0.50 -6.71
C GLU A 119 -8.35 0.17 -6.69
N ASN A 120 -7.72 0.19 -5.51
CA ASN A 120 -6.31 -0.14 -5.31
C ASN A 120 -6.08 -1.63 -4.94
N SER A 121 -7.14 -2.43 -5.00
CA SER A 121 -7.06 -3.82 -4.57
C SER A 121 -6.35 -4.71 -5.60
N GLY A 122 -5.74 -5.77 -5.08
CA GLY A 122 -5.00 -6.71 -5.91
C GLY A 122 -4.42 -7.87 -5.12
N TRP A 123 -3.61 -8.64 -5.80
CA TRP A 123 -2.86 -9.76 -5.25
C TRP A 123 -1.44 -9.29 -4.94
N PHE A 124 -1.19 -9.08 -3.65
CA PHE A 124 0.08 -8.57 -3.13
C PHE A 124 0.71 -9.60 -2.18
N PRO A 125 2.01 -9.49 -1.86
CA PRO A 125 2.60 -10.28 -0.80
C PRO A 125 1.80 -10.14 0.51
N ASP A 126 1.67 -11.21 1.27
CA ASP A 126 0.76 -11.30 2.43
C ASP A 126 1.04 -10.31 3.57
N PHE A 127 2.22 -9.70 3.59
CA PHE A 127 2.58 -8.62 4.52
C PHE A 127 2.11 -7.23 4.08
N TRP A 128 1.69 -7.06 2.81
CA TRP A 128 1.53 -5.73 2.17
C TRP A 128 0.56 -4.81 2.90
N GLU A 129 -0.63 -5.30 3.24
CA GLU A 129 -1.64 -4.52 3.95
C GLU A 129 -1.12 -3.99 5.30
N CYS A 130 -0.42 -4.85 6.05
CA CYS A 130 0.16 -4.49 7.35
C CYS A 130 1.26 -3.44 7.22
N LEU A 131 2.16 -3.60 6.26
CA LEU A 131 3.23 -2.63 5.97
C LEU A 131 2.63 -1.27 5.60
N PHE A 132 1.61 -1.27 4.76
CA PHE A 132 0.95 -0.06 4.29
C PHE A 132 0.24 0.67 5.43
N PHE A 133 -0.53 -0.06 6.24
CA PHE A 133 -1.20 0.48 7.42
C PHE A 133 -0.21 1.10 8.40
N PHE A 134 0.90 0.42 8.68
CA PHE A 134 1.96 0.92 9.54
C PHE A 134 2.60 2.20 8.98
N PHE A 135 2.92 2.22 7.69
CA PHE A 135 3.51 3.39 7.02
C PHE A 135 2.61 4.62 7.12
N LEU A 136 1.31 4.48 6.88
CA LEU A 136 0.34 5.57 6.99
C LEU A 136 0.22 6.11 8.42
N HIS A 137 0.24 5.23 9.41
CA HIS A 137 0.16 5.63 10.82
C HIS A 137 1.42 6.37 11.26
N VAL A 138 2.59 5.84 10.94
CA VAL A 138 3.87 6.45 11.29
C VAL A 138 4.02 7.82 10.64
N THR A 139 3.71 7.95 9.36
CA THR A 139 3.80 9.25 8.67
C THR A 139 2.82 10.28 9.24
N ARG A 140 1.62 9.87 9.69
CA ARG A 140 0.66 10.76 10.36
C ARG A 140 1.14 11.21 11.73
N LEU A 141 1.70 10.31 12.53
CA LEU A 141 2.25 10.65 13.86
C LEU A 141 3.37 11.69 13.73
N PHE A 142 4.33 11.47 12.83
CA PHE A 142 5.40 12.44 12.59
C PHE A 142 4.88 13.79 12.06
N SER A 143 3.84 13.79 11.23
CA SER A 143 3.24 15.02 10.73
C SER A 143 2.46 15.79 11.79
N SER A 144 1.91 15.14 12.81
CA SER A 144 1.20 15.79 13.92
C SER A 144 2.16 16.39 14.94
N GLU A 145 3.27 15.74 15.23
CA GLU A 145 4.26 16.24 16.19
C GLU A 145 5.03 17.48 15.65
N MET A 146 5.27 17.55 14.34
CA MET A 146 5.90 18.74 13.75
C MET A 146 4.99 19.99 13.76
N LYS A 147 3.68 19.84 13.93
CA LYS A 147 2.74 20.98 14.07
C LYS A 147 2.68 21.57 15.45
N THR A 148 3.13 20.86 16.48
CA THR A 148 3.08 21.33 17.87
C THR A 148 4.37 21.96 18.37
N GLY A 149 5.46 21.93 17.58
CA GLY A 149 6.82 22.27 18.03
C GLY A 149 7.43 23.59 17.56
N SER A 150 6.84 24.35 16.65
CA SER A 150 7.32 25.69 16.30
C SER A 150 6.35 26.42 15.36
N GLY A 151 6.09 27.69 15.66
CA GLY A 151 5.22 28.58 14.89
C GLY A 151 5.75 28.99 13.50
N GLU A 152 6.56 28.18 12.87
CA GLU A 152 6.97 28.34 11.46
C GLU A 152 6.85 27.03 10.71
N SER A 153 5.82 26.97 9.86
CA SER A 153 5.59 25.89 8.93
C SER A 153 6.66 25.85 7.86
N ARG A 154 7.77 25.15 8.09
CA ARG A 154 8.58 24.64 6.99
C ARG A 154 7.96 23.33 6.52
N SER A 155 7.19 23.39 5.43
CA SER A 155 6.63 22.22 4.76
C SER A 155 7.76 21.38 4.17
N LEU A 156 8.25 20.39 4.92
CA LEU A 156 9.21 19.40 4.43
C LEU A 156 8.53 18.27 3.63
N LEU A 157 7.21 18.26 3.56
CA LEU A 157 6.45 17.40 2.67
C LEU A 157 5.66 18.30 1.71
N LYS A 158 6.21 18.55 0.53
CA LYS A 158 5.48 19.07 -0.64
C LYS A 158 4.43 18.07 -1.19
N TYR A 159 3.99 17.15 -0.36
CA TYR A 159 2.87 16.27 -0.63
C TYR A 159 1.73 16.73 0.27
N GLY A 160 0.99 17.71 -0.21
CA GLY A 160 -0.33 18.03 0.34
C GLY A 160 -1.19 16.76 0.37
N PRO A 161 -2.30 16.77 1.12
CA PRO A 161 -3.23 15.65 1.07
C PRO A 161 -3.53 15.40 -0.41
N LEU A 162 -3.26 14.17 -0.87
CA LEU A 162 -3.61 13.71 -2.20
C LEU A 162 -5.10 13.99 -2.37
N ARG A 163 -5.43 15.06 -3.08
CA ARG A 163 -6.78 15.25 -3.59
C ARG A 163 -6.87 14.36 -4.82
N TRP A 164 -7.61 13.33 -4.69
CA TRP A 164 -8.07 12.54 -5.82
C TRP A 164 -9.09 13.36 -6.60
N PRO A 165 -9.10 13.28 -7.93
CA PRO A 165 -10.15 13.87 -8.74
C PRO A 165 -11.50 13.26 -8.42
#